data_a93695583aeb8dffb3df49cabeb86025
#
_entry.id   a93695583aeb8dffb3df49cabeb86025
#
_cell.length_a   1.000
_cell.length_b   1.000
_cell.length_c   1.000
_cell.angle_alpha   90.00
_cell.angle_beta   90.00
_cell.angle_gamma   90.00
#
_symmetry.space_group_name_H-M   'P 1'
#
loop_
_entity.id
_entity.type
_entity.pdbx_description
1 polymer ?
#
loop_
_entity_poly.entity_id
_entity_poly.type
_entity_poly.pdbx_seq_one_letter_code
_entity_poly.pdbx_strand_id
1 'polypeptide(L)'
;MNKVSDDISKDLKDQPKFTTDIGEKDQDHHSFDLGEQTTLKKIQHFLHGNPTIVPVIILILSVIAFGFIAGGKFFSAFNLSLIVQQVTIVGILAAAQTLIILTAGIDLSVAAMMVLASVFMGKLSVEMGVPTLPAIAVGFISGIATGAFNGLLVTRLRLPPFIVTLGTWNIFFALVIFFTGSQSIRSSDIEVNAPLLHFWGERINLCLLYTSPSPRD
;
A
#
# COMPACT_ATOMS: atom_id res chain seq x y z
N MET A 1 -29.42 -32.54 59.27
CA MET A 1 -28.46 -31.93 58.29
C MET A 1 -27.77 -32.95 57.37
N ASN A 2 -28.07 -34.23 57.47
CA ASN A 2 -27.40 -35.30 56.69
C ASN A 2 -28.17 -35.78 55.42
N LYS A 3 -29.43 -35.39 55.24
CA LYS A 3 -30.22 -35.88 54.10
C LYS A 3 -30.05 -35.11 52.80
N VAL A 4 -29.62 -33.82 52.90
CA VAL A 4 -29.39 -32.96 51.74
C VAL A 4 -28.02 -33.22 51.08
N SER A 5 -27.00 -33.66 51.85
CA SER A 5 -25.71 -33.99 51.28
C SER A 5 -25.69 -35.30 50.51
N ASP A 6 -26.57 -36.25 50.87
CA ASP A 6 -26.66 -37.55 50.22
C ASP A 6 -27.44 -37.46 48.87
N ASP A 7 -28.39 -36.55 48.75
CA ASP A 7 -29.12 -36.32 47.52
C ASP A 7 -28.25 -35.58 46.46
N ILE A 8 -27.42 -34.63 46.91
CA ILE A 8 -26.50 -33.94 46.03
C ILE A 8 -25.41 -34.88 45.49
N SER A 9 -24.97 -35.84 46.30
CA SER A 9 -23.95 -36.82 45.87
C SER A 9 -24.49 -37.87 44.88
N LYS A 10 -25.82 -38.13 44.88
CA LYS A 10 -26.46 -38.98 43.88
C LYS A 10 -26.65 -38.30 42.54
N ASP A 11 -27.09 -37.03 42.53
CA ASP A 11 -27.30 -36.25 41.29
C ASP A 11 -25.96 -36.00 40.54
N LEU A 12 -24.83 -35.95 41.23
CA LEU A 12 -23.51 -35.82 40.61
C LEU A 12 -22.99 -37.11 39.96
N LYS A 13 -23.56 -38.29 40.32
CA LYS A 13 -23.20 -39.56 39.73
C LYS A 13 -23.96 -39.94 38.48
N ASP A 14 -25.14 -39.33 38.27
CA ASP A 14 -25.99 -39.59 37.11
C ASP A 14 -25.89 -38.53 35.98
N GLN A 15 -24.91 -37.62 36.09
CA GLN A 15 -24.59 -36.74 34.97
C GLN A 15 -23.96 -37.57 33.84
N PRO A 16 -24.50 -37.51 32.61
CA PRO A 16 -23.89 -38.19 31.47
C PRO A 16 -22.47 -37.66 31.27
N LYS A 17 -21.49 -38.56 31.24
CA LYS A 17 -20.07 -38.27 30.98
C LYS A 17 -19.89 -37.70 29.58
N PHE A 18 -20.23 -36.45 29.43
CA PHE A 18 -20.15 -35.70 28.13
C PHE A 18 -18.71 -35.27 27.83
N THR A 19 -17.74 -35.50 28.69
CA THR A 19 -16.37 -34.99 28.54
C THR A 19 -15.34 -36.02 28.10
N THR A 20 -15.72 -37.31 27.90
CA THR A 20 -14.74 -38.33 27.49
C THR A 20 -14.77 -38.66 26.00
N ASP A 21 -15.79 -38.22 25.26
CA ASP A 21 -15.93 -38.61 23.84
C ASP A 21 -15.33 -37.56 22.85
N ILE A 22 -14.96 -36.34 23.33
CA ILE A 22 -14.36 -35.30 22.48
C ILE A 22 -12.85 -35.44 22.40
N GLY A 23 -12.20 -36.04 23.42
CA GLY A 23 -10.74 -36.20 23.46
C GLY A 23 -10.21 -37.39 22.65
N GLU A 24 -11.03 -38.38 22.37
CA GLU A 24 -10.59 -39.61 21.70
C GLU A 24 -10.76 -39.60 20.19
N LYS A 25 -11.67 -38.73 19.67
CA LYS A 25 -11.86 -38.53 18.21
C LYS A 25 -10.89 -37.59 17.56
N ASP A 26 -10.25 -36.68 18.31
CA ASP A 26 -9.27 -35.76 17.75
C ASP A 26 -7.84 -36.35 17.70
N GLN A 27 -7.56 -37.48 18.34
CA GLN A 27 -6.25 -38.11 18.26
C GLN A 27 -6.05 -39.02 17.05
N ASP A 28 -7.13 -39.48 16.41
CA ASP A 28 -7.01 -40.33 15.22
C ASP A 28 -6.85 -39.58 13.92
N HIS A 29 -7.03 -38.25 13.90
CA HIS A 29 -6.80 -37.44 12.68
C HIS A 29 -5.36 -36.98 12.49
N HIS A 30 -4.46 -37.18 13.49
CA HIS A 30 -3.06 -36.78 13.39
C HIS A 30 -2.10 -37.89 12.98
N SER A 31 -2.55 -39.12 12.82
CA SER A 31 -1.66 -40.27 12.52
C SER A 31 -1.62 -40.70 11.06
N PHE A 32 -2.30 -39.95 10.14
CA PHE A 32 -2.42 -40.40 8.73
C PHE A 32 -1.57 -39.64 7.71
N ASP A 33 -0.55 -38.89 8.14
CA ASP A 33 0.28 -38.14 7.17
C ASP A 33 1.81 -38.38 7.37
N LEU A 34 2.22 -39.63 7.55
CA LEU A 34 3.63 -40.03 7.45
C LEU A 34 3.98 -40.59 6.05
N GLY A 35 3.12 -40.40 5.07
CA GLY A 35 3.33 -40.82 3.70
C GLY A 35 3.68 -39.64 2.79
N GLU A 36 4.93 -39.63 2.28
CA GLU A 36 5.45 -38.81 1.20
C GLU A 36 5.21 -37.29 1.35
N GLN A 37 6.20 -36.62 1.88
CA GLN A 37 6.31 -35.18 1.72
C GLN A 37 6.46 -34.88 0.22
N THR A 38 5.32 -34.79 -0.46
CA THR A 38 5.27 -34.37 -1.87
C THR A 38 6.08 -33.08 -1.99
N THR A 39 6.85 -32.96 -3.06
CA THR A 39 7.70 -31.78 -3.35
C THR A 39 6.95 -30.47 -3.16
N LEU A 40 5.63 -30.48 -3.42
CA LEU A 40 4.70 -29.37 -3.17
C LEU A 40 4.62 -28.97 -1.67
N LYS A 41 4.54 -29.92 -0.75
CA LYS A 41 4.50 -29.63 0.70
C LYS A 41 5.83 -29.03 1.18
N LYS A 42 6.96 -29.48 0.65
CA LYS A 42 8.28 -28.89 0.95
C LYS A 42 8.40 -27.45 0.46
N ILE A 43 7.93 -27.18 -0.78
CA ILE A 43 7.88 -25.83 -1.35
C ILE A 43 6.95 -24.94 -0.52
N GLN A 44 5.76 -25.42 -0.19
CA GLN A 44 4.81 -24.68 0.64
C GLN A 44 5.38 -24.35 2.02
N HIS A 45 6.04 -25.29 2.67
CA HIS A 45 6.66 -25.08 3.97
C HIS A 45 7.83 -24.08 3.89
N PHE A 46 8.63 -24.16 2.83
CA PHE A 46 9.72 -23.22 2.57
C PHE A 46 9.18 -21.79 2.29
N LEU A 47 8.10 -21.66 1.51
CA LEU A 47 7.46 -20.37 1.25
C LEU A 47 6.84 -19.78 2.52
N HIS A 48 6.21 -20.60 3.37
CA HIS A 48 5.67 -20.12 4.66
C HIS A 48 6.75 -19.67 5.62
N GLY A 49 7.91 -20.33 5.61
CA GLY A 49 9.06 -19.93 6.42
C GLY A 49 9.74 -18.64 5.96
N ASN A 50 9.53 -18.24 4.70
CA ASN A 50 10.17 -17.07 4.10
C ASN A 50 9.15 -16.24 3.29
N PRO A 51 8.26 -15.47 3.95
CA PRO A 51 7.18 -14.75 3.26
C PRO A 51 7.68 -13.73 2.23
N THR A 52 8.90 -13.25 2.36
CA THR A 52 9.53 -12.29 1.44
C THR A 52 9.87 -12.91 0.07
N ILE A 53 10.00 -14.23 -0.01
CA ILE A 53 10.37 -14.91 -1.27
C ILE A 53 9.20 -14.89 -2.27
N VAL A 54 7.96 -14.96 -1.80
CA VAL A 54 6.78 -14.99 -2.67
C VAL A 54 6.68 -13.76 -3.59
N PRO A 55 6.78 -12.51 -3.07
CA PRO A 55 6.80 -11.32 -3.93
C PRO A 55 7.97 -11.31 -4.93
N VAL A 56 9.15 -11.81 -4.54
CA VAL A 56 10.32 -11.87 -5.41
C VAL A 56 10.10 -12.85 -6.56
N ILE A 57 9.53 -14.03 -6.28
CA ILE A 57 9.19 -15.00 -7.32
C ILE A 57 8.18 -14.39 -8.31
N ILE A 58 7.13 -13.73 -7.80
CA ILE A 58 6.11 -13.08 -8.64
C ILE A 58 6.76 -12.00 -9.51
N LEU A 59 7.68 -11.20 -8.94
CA LEU A 59 8.41 -10.18 -9.69
C LEU A 59 9.22 -10.80 -10.83
N ILE A 60 10.01 -11.85 -10.56
CA ILE A 60 10.83 -12.53 -11.56
C ILE A 60 9.93 -13.11 -12.67
N LEU A 61 8.86 -13.81 -12.29
CA LEU A 61 7.92 -14.38 -13.26
C LEU A 61 7.27 -13.29 -14.13
N SER A 62 6.90 -12.15 -13.52
CA SER A 62 6.35 -11.01 -14.25
C SER A 62 7.34 -10.43 -15.25
N VAL A 63 8.61 -10.21 -14.83
CA VAL A 63 9.66 -9.70 -15.72
C VAL A 63 9.90 -10.66 -16.90
N ILE A 64 9.93 -11.97 -16.63
CA ILE A 64 10.09 -13.00 -17.68
C ILE A 64 8.89 -12.97 -18.63
N ALA A 65 7.67 -12.98 -18.10
CA ALA A 65 6.44 -12.99 -18.91
C ALA A 65 6.36 -11.74 -19.81
N PHE A 66 6.55 -10.54 -19.24
CA PHE A 66 6.53 -9.30 -20.02
C PHE A 66 7.72 -9.20 -20.99
N GLY A 67 8.89 -9.73 -20.62
CA GLY A 67 10.04 -9.83 -21.51
C GLY A 67 9.75 -10.67 -22.76
N PHE A 68 9.01 -11.77 -22.61
CA PHE A 68 8.59 -12.58 -23.76
C PHE A 68 7.47 -11.93 -24.58
N ILE A 69 6.48 -11.32 -23.94
CA ILE A 69 5.32 -10.73 -24.63
C ILE A 69 5.71 -9.44 -25.36
N ALA A 70 6.43 -8.52 -24.71
CA ALA A 70 6.79 -7.23 -25.27
C ALA A 70 8.18 -7.21 -25.95
N GLY A 71 8.96 -8.28 -25.78
CA GLY A 71 10.28 -8.45 -26.39
C GLY A 71 11.25 -7.32 -26.00
N GLY A 72 12.09 -6.94 -26.95
CA GLY A 72 13.11 -5.89 -26.73
C GLY A 72 12.56 -4.52 -26.32
N LYS A 73 11.28 -4.22 -26.59
CA LYS A 73 10.64 -2.97 -26.16
C LYS A 73 10.49 -2.87 -24.65
N PHE A 74 10.29 -4.01 -23.96
CA PHE A 74 10.19 -4.06 -22.51
C PHE A 74 11.48 -3.59 -21.83
N PHE A 75 12.62 -4.04 -22.36
CA PHE A 75 13.96 -3.70 -21.82
C PHE A 75 14.54 -2.42 -22.42
N SER A 76 13.76 -1.64 -23.19
CA SER A 76 14.24 -0.35 -23.68
C SER A 76 14.53 0.61 -22.52
N ALA A 77 15.58 1.43 -22.66
CA ALA A 77 15.96 2.40 -21.65
C ALA A 77 14.81 3.35 -21.27
N PHE A 78 13.99 3.72 -22.27
CA PHE A 78 12.80 4.53 -22.06
C PHE A 78 11.76 3.85 -21.15
N ASN A 79 11.44 2.59 -21.44
CA ASN A 79 10.45 1.84 -20.64
C ASN A 79 10.96 1.55 -19.23
N LEU A 80 12.23 1.18 -19.08
CA LEU A 80 12.85 0.97 -17.77
C LEU A 80 12.86 2.26 -16.94
N SER A 81 13.14 3.40 -17.54
CA SER A 81 13.06 4.70 -16.87
C SER A 81 11.66 5.00 -16.36
N LEU A 82 10.61 4.71 -17.17
CA LEU A 82 9.22 4.83 -16.74
C LEU A 82 8.88 3.94 -15.55
N ILE A 83 9.30 2.68 -15.61
CA ILE A 83 9.08 1.71 -14.53
C ILE A 83 9.75 2.19 -13.24
N VAL A 84 11.03 2.60 -13.30
CA VAL A 84 11.78 3.10 -12.14
C VAL A 84 11.10 4.34 -11.54
N GLN A 85 10.63 5.27 -12.36
CA GLN A 85 9.92 6.46 -11.90
C GLN A 85 8.65 6.08 -11.12
N GLN A 86 7.83 5.19 -11.65
CA GLN A 86 6.61 4.74 -10.97
C GLN A 86 6.91 3.97 -9.68
N VAL A 87 7.89 3.07 -9.74
CA VAL A 87 8.32 2.30 -8.56
C VAL A 87 8.86 3.21 -7.47
N THR A 88 9.57 4.29 -7.80
CA THR A 88 10.08 5.26 -6.83
C THR A 88 8.93 5.94 -6.08
N ILE A 89 7.90 6.41 -6.79
CA ILE A 89 6.73 7.05 -6.17
C ILE A 89 6.02 6.06 -5.24
N VAL A 90 5.70 4.88 -5.74
CA VAL A 90 5.03 3.84 -4.96
C VAL A 90 5.89 3.39 -3.78
N GLY A 91 7.21 3.28 -3.98
CA GLY A 91 8.17 2.88 -2.95
C GLY A 91 8.23 3.85 -1.77
N ILE A 92 8.26 5.16 -2.04
CA ILE A 92 8.22 6.20 -1.00
C ILE A 92 6.90 6.12 -0.21
N LEU A 93 5.77 5.99 -0.90
CA LEU A 93 4.47 5.83 -0.25
C LEU A 93 4.39 4.54 0.56
N ALA A 94 4.92 3.43 0.04
CA ALA A 94 4.96 2.15 0.74
C ALA A 94 5.83 2.21 2.00
N ALA A 95 6.96 2.91 1.96
CA ALA A 95 7.80 3.11 3.14
C ALA A 95 7.05 3.90 4.23
N ALA A 96 6.37 4.98 3.86
CA ALA A 96 5.54 5.74 4.78
C ALA A 96 4.37 4.90 5.34
N GLN A 97 3.70 4.13 4.48
CA GLN A 97 2.60 3.25 4.86
C GLN A 97 3.05 2.13 5.81
N THR A 98 4.29 1.65 5.67
CA THR A 98 4.85 0.63 6.57
C THR A 98 4.88 1.13 8.01
N LEU A 99 5.21 2.42 8.25
CA LEU A 99 5.18 2.99 9.60
C LEU A 99 3.77 2.99 10.20
N ILE A 100 2.75 3.26 9.38
CA ILE A 100 1.35 3.24 9.83
C ILE A 100 0.92 1.80 10.15
N ILE A 101 1.28 0.84 9.31
CA ILE A 101 0.98 -0.58 9.54
C ILE A 101 1.65 -1.10 10.81
N LEU A 102 2.88 -0.68 11.11
CA LEU A 102 3.58 -1.05 12.34
C LEU A 102 2.85 -0.56 13.61
N THR A 103 2.06 0.51 13.49
CA THR A 103 1.17 0.98 14.59
C THR A 103 -0.21 0.32 14.58
N ALA A 104 -0.37 -0.78 13.84
CA ALA A 104 -1.65 -1.46 13.63
C ALA A 104 -2.74 -0.57 13.00
N GLY A 105 -2.34 0.48 12.28
CA GLY A 105 -3.22 1.36 11.52
C GLY A 105 -3.34 0.95 10.06
N ILE A 106 -4.43 1.39 9.42
CA ILE A 106 -4.61 1.31 7.96
C ILE A 106 -4.96 2.72 7.50
N ASP A 107 -4.14 3.29 6.60
CA ASP A 107 -4.42 4.59 6.00
C ASP A 107 -4.73 4.44 4.51
N LEU A 108 -6.00 4.64 4.17
CA LEU A 108 -6.47 4.63 2.79
C LEU A 108 -6.39 6.00 2.12
N SER A 109 -6.16 7.06 2.89
CA SER A 109 -6.20 8.44 2.39
C SER A 109 -4.88 8.91 1.76
N VAL A 110 -3.80 8.13 1.90
CA VAL A 110 -2.45 8.51 1.46
C VAL A 110 -2.39 8.94 -0.01
N ALA A 111 -3.10 8.24 -0.90
CA ALA A 111 -3.15 8.59 -2.31
C ALA A 111 -3.84 9.93 -2.55
N ALA A 112 -4.98 10.19 -1.89
CA ALA A 112 -5.70 11.45 -2.00
C ALA A 112 -4.90 12.62 -1.41
N MET A 113 -4.18 12.42 -0.31
CA MET A 113 -3.26 13.41 0.27
C MET A 113 -2.13 13.77 -0.69
N MET A 114 -1.53 12.75 -1.33
CA MET A 114 -0.48 12.97 -2.35
C MET A 114 -1.00 13.81 -3.51
N VAL A 115 -2.17 13.46 -4.05
CA VAL A 115 -2.77 14.20 -5.16
C VAL A 115 -3.11 15.63 -4.74
N LEU A 116 -3.67 15.83 -3.54
CA LEU A 116 -4.01 17.16 -3.02
C LEU A 116 -2.78 18.04 -2.86
N ALA A 117 -1.69 17.50 -2.31
CA ALA A 117 -0.42 18.21 -2.19
C ALA A 117 0.15 18.60 -3.57
N SER A 118 0.08 17.69 -4.54
CA SER A 118 0.52 17.94 -5.92
C SER A 118 -0.31 19.03 -6.60
N VAL A 119 -1.63 19.02 -6.37
CA VAL A 119 -2.54 20.06 -6.91
C VAL A 119 -2.22 21.43 -6.32
N PHE A 120 -1.98 21.53 -5.01
CA PHE A 120 -1.58 22.80 -4.41
C PHE A 120 -0.27 23.33 -4.98
N MET A 121 0.76 22.47 -5.09
CA MET A 121 2.04 22.87 -5.72
C MET A 121 1.83 23.35 -7.16
N GLY A 122 1.12 22.57 -7.97
CA GLY A 122 0.89 22.86 -9.37
C GLY A 122 0.08 24.13 -9.58
N LYS A 123 -1.05 24.29 -8.91
CA LYS A 123 -1.91 25.48 -9.06
C LYS A 123 -1.22 26.76 -8.61
N LEU A 124 -0.55 26.74 -7.45
CA LEU A 124 0.15 27.92 -6.98
C LEU A 124 1.24 28.35 -7.98
N SER A 125 2.01 27.39 -8.49
CA SER A 125 3.12 27.71 -9.37
C SER A 125 2.68 28.06 -10.78
N VAL A 126 1.70 27.33 -11.34
CA VAL A 126 1.30 27.47 -12.76
C VAL A 126 0.24 28.55 -12.94
N GLU A 127 -0.82 28.55 -12.10
CA GLU A 127 -1.95 29.47 -12.29
C GLU A 127 -1.77 30.80 -11.54
N MET A 128 -1.16 30.76 -10.34
CA MET A 128 -1.02 31.96 -9.51
C MET A 128 0.36 32.62 -9.64
N GLY A 129 1.28 32.05 -10.40
CA GLY A 129 2.62 32.59 -10.61
C GLY A 129 3.50 32.61 -9.35
N VAL A 130 3.18 31.83 -8.33
CA VAL A 130 3.97 31.73 -7.11
C VAL A 130 5.30 31.05 -7.43
N PRO A 131 6.45 31.57 -6.97
CA PRO A 131 7.73 30.92 -7.19
C PRO A 131 7.72 29.45 -6.74
N THR A 132 8.43 28.60 -7.45
CA THR A 132 8.37 27.13 -7.26
C THR A 132 8.71 26.68 -5.85
N LEU A 133 9.71 27.29 -5.18
CA LEU A 133 10.11 26.90 -3.82
C LEU A 133 8.99 27.13 -2.79
N PRO A 134 8.35 28.31 -2.69
CA PRO A 134 7.15 28.49 -1.88
C PRO A 134 6.02 27.55 -2.24
N ALA A 135 5.77 27.27 -3.52
CA ALA A 135 4.73 26.33 -3.93
C ALA A 135 5.00 24.90 -3.43
N ILE A 136 6.24 24.44 -3.52
CA ILE A 136 6.68 23.16 -2.95
C ILE A 136 6.47 23.14 -1.43
N ALA A 137 6.84 24.22 -0.74
CA ALA A 137 6.64 24.32 0.72
C ALA A 137 5.16 24.20 1.10
N VAL A 138 4.26 24.83 0.34
CA VAL A 138 2.81 24.68 0.56
C VAL A 138 2.35 23.26 0.33
N GLY A 139 2.86 22.57 -0.69
CA GLY A 139 2.58 21.14 -0.91
C GLY A 139 2.97 20.29 0.30
N PHE A 140 4.18 20.48 0.84
CA PHE A 140 4.61 19.77 2.06
C PHE A 140 3.74 20.11 3.27
N ILE A 141 3.44 21.38 3.49
CA ILE A 141 2.58 21.83 4.59
C ILE A 141 1.18 21.21 4.47
N SER A 142 0.63 21.13 3.27
CA SER A 142 -0.67 20.50 3.03
C SER A 142 -0.65 19.01 3.37
N GLY A 143 0.41 18.29 2.99
CA GLY A 143 0.60 16.88 3.35
C GLY A 143 0.70 16.69 4.86
N ILE A 144 1.48 17.52 5.55
CA ILE A 144 1.60 17.50 7.01
C ILE A 144 0.26 17.81 7.67
N ALA A 145 -0.46 18.82 7.20
CA ALA A 145 -1.75 19.24 7.76
C ALA A 145 -2.81 18.14 7.62
N THR A 146 -2.91 17.52 6.45
CA THR A 146 -3.86 16.42 6.19
C THR A 146 -3.51 15.16 7.00
N GLY A 147 -2.23 14.81 7.10
CA GLY A 147 -1.76 13.71 7.94
C GLY A 147 -1.99 13.97 9.43
N ALA A 148 -1.69 15.20 9.91
CA ALA A 148 -1.97 15.59 11.27
C ALA A 148 -3.48 15.59 11.59
N PHE A 149 -4.31 16.00 10.64
CA PHE A 149 -5.76 15.93 10.78
C PHE A 149 -6.24 14.49 10.98
N ASN A 150 -5.77 13.54 10.14
CA ASN A 150 -6.07 12.13 10.32
C ASN A 150 -5.58 11.59 11.67
N GLY A 151 -4.34 11.92 12.03
CA GLY A 151 -3.75 11.51 13.31
C GLY A 151 -4.54 12.05 14.50
N LEU A 152 -5.02 13.30 14.44
CA LEU A 152 -5.83 13.89 15.48
C LEU A 152 -7.19 13.17 15.65
N LEU A 153 -7.86 12.86 14.53
CA LEU A 153 -9.12 12.13 14.55
C LEU A 153 -8.97 10.73 15.17
N VAL A 154 -7.90 10.03 14.80
CA VAL A 154 -7.64 8.68 15.31
C VAL A 154 -7.27 8.72 16.80
N THR A 155 -6.37 9.63 17.21
CA THR A 155 -5.82 9.63 18.58
C THR A 155 -6.72 10.33 19.58
N ARG A 156 -7.27 11.50 19.23
CA ARG A 156 -8.12 12.31 20.15
C ARG A 156 -9.55 11.82 20.19
N LEU A 157 -10.15 11.52 19.05
CA LEU A 157 -11.53 11.03 18.99
C LEU A 157 -11.60 9.50 19.14
N ARG A 158 -10.44 8.81 19.17
CA ARG A 158 -10.34 7.34 19.30
C ARG A 158 -11.16 6.60 18.27
N LEU A 159 -11.24 7.16 17.06
CA LEU A 159 -11.92 6.52 15.94
C LEU A 159 -11.02 5.46 15.28
N PRO A 160 -11.60 4.37 14.79
CA PRO A 160 -10.82 3.37 14.04
C PRO A 160 -10.11 4.00 12.83
N PRO A 161 -8.80 3.79 12.64
CA PRO A 161 -8.02 4.40 11.56
C PRO A 161 -8.63 4.19 10.18
N PHE A 162 -9.12 2.98 9.90
CA PHE A 162 -9.77 2.63 8.64
C PHE A 162 -10.98 3.53 8.32
N ILE A 163 -11.86 3.79 9.32
CA ILE A 163 -13.07 4.62 9.12
C ILE A 163 -12.68 6.07 8.87
N VAL A 164 -11.73 6.57 9.65
CA VAL A 164 -11.22 7.95 9.51
C VAL A 164 -10.63 8.14 8.13
N THR A 165 -9.70 7.29 7.72
CA THR A 165 -8.95 7.45 6.48
C THR A 165 -9.80 7.21 5.24
N LEU A 166 -10.81 6.35 5.31
CA LEU A 166 -11.80 6.20 4.25
C LEU A 166 -12.67 7.46 4.09
N GLY A 167 -13.10 8.05 5.19
CA GLY A 167 -13.86 9.31 5.19
C GLY A 167 -13.02 10.47 4.65
N THR A 168 -11.82 10.63 5.16
CA THR A 168 -10.92 11.71 4.74
C THR A 168 -10.41 11.54 3.32
N TRP A 169 -10.25 10.32 2.82
CA TRP A 169 -9.97 10.08 1.39
C TRP A 169 -11.01 10.74 0.50
N ASN A 170 -12.29 10.56 0.79
CA ASN A 170 -13.36 11.19 0.03
C ASN A 170 -13.32 12.72 0.16
N ILE A 171 -13.06 13.25 1.36
CA ILE A 171 -12.97 14.70 1.60
C ILE A 171 -11.80 15.29 0.81
N PHE A 172 -10.61 14.70 0.90
CA PHE A 172 -9.43 15.20 0.19
C PHE A 172 -9.59 15.09 -1.32
N PHE A 173 -10.21 14.03 -1.81
CA PHE A 173 -10.49 13.87 -3.22
C PHE A 173 -11.52 14.90 -3.73
N ALA A 174 -12.56 15.18 -2.94
CA ALA A 174 -13.51 16.26 -3.24
C ALA A 174 -12.83 17.63 -3.28
N LEU A 175 -11.89 17.90 -2.36
CA LEU A 175 -11.08 19.12 -2.39
C LEU A 175 -10.20 19.20 -3.64
N VAL A 176 -9.60 18.09 -4.08
CA VAL A 176 -8.86 18.04 -5.35
C VAL A 176 -9.75 18.48 -6.50
N ILE A 177 -10.94 17.89 -6.63
CA ILE A 177 -11.89 18.22 -7.70
C ILE A 177 -12.32 19.69 -7.62
N PHE A 178 -12.61 20.16 -6.42
CA PHE A 178 -13.02 21.56 -6.19
C PHE A 178 -11.93 22.55 -6.60
N PHE A 179 -10.70 22.31 -6.16
CA PHE A 179 -9.58 23.22 -6.50
C PHE A 179 -9.15 23.14 -7.97
N THR A 180 -9.23 21.96 -8.60
CA THR A 180 -8.86 21.81 -10.01
C THR A 180 -9.96 22.19 -10.98
N GLY A 181 -11.22 22.26 -10.51
CA GLY A 181 -12.37 22.39 -11.42
C GLY A 181 -12.49 21.20 -12.37
N SER A 182 -12.02 20.01 -11.92
CA SER A 182 -11.94 18.78 -12.74
C SER A 182 -10.99 18.89 -13.95
N GLN A 183 -10.07 19.83 -13.93
CA GLN A 183 -9.08 19.99 -15.00
C GLN A 183 -7.71 19.49 -14.53
N SER A 184 -6.96 18.92 -15.47
CA SER A 184 -5.58 18.49 -15.22
C SER A 184 -4.62 19.63 -15.53
N ILE A 185 -3.61 19.83 -14.67
CA ILE A 185 -2.48 20.70 -14.97
C ILE A 185 -1.60 20.02 -16.01
N ARG A 186 -1.41 20.64 -17.16
CA ARG A 186 -0.66 20.05 -18.28
C ARG A 186 0.83 20.21 -18.06
N SER A 187 1.62 19.25 -18.52
CA SER A 187 3.08 19.33 -18.46
C SER A 187 3.63 20.55 -19.20
N SER A 188 3.00 20.94 -20.33
CA SER A 188 3.35 22.16 -21.07
C SER A 188 3.22 23.43 -20.23
N ASP A 189 2.18 23.50 -19.39
CA ASP A 189 1.93 24.68 -18.56
C ASP A 189 2.95 24.75 -17.41
N ILE A 190 3.37 23.59 -16.89
CA ILE A 190 4.42 23.49 -15.89
C ILE A 190 5.78 23.91 -16.47
N GLU A 191 6.11 23.47 -17.68
CA GLU A 191 7.35 23.80 -18.37
C GLU A 191 7.52 25.31 -18.54
N VAL A 192 6.44 25.99 -18.96
CA VAL A 192 6.46 27.44 -19.22
C VAL A 192 6.41 28.26 -17.92
N ASN A 193 5.52 27.91 -16.99
CA ASN A 193 5.23 28.75 -15.83
C ASN A 193 6.01 28.35 -14.58
N ALA A 194 6.54 27.12 -14.51
CA ALA A 194 7.25 26.59 -13.35
C ALA A 194 8.48 25.76 -13.75
N PRO A 195 9.48 26.34 -14.44
CA PRO A 195 10.60 25.59 -15.01
C PRO A 195 11.40 24.81 -13.96
N LEU A 196 11.49 25.30 -12.73
CA LEU A 196 12.17 24.58 -11.65
C LEU A 196 11.36 23.35 -11.21
N LEU A 197 10.03 23.41 -11.20
CA LEU A 197 9.18 22.26 -10.92
C LEU A 197 9.28 21.24 -12.05
N HIS A 198 9.32 21.70 -13.29
CA HIS A 198 9.56 20.88 -14.47
C HIS A 198 10.91 20.15 -14.36
N PHE A 199 11.98 20.87 -14.03
CA PHE A 199 13.33 20.29 -13.85
C PHE A 199 13.35 19.16 -12.82
N TRP A 200 12.68 19.33 -11.66
CA TRP A 200 12.60 18.28 -10.63
C TRP A 200 11.69 17.11 -11.05
N GLY A 201 10.72 17.33 -11.91
CA GLY A 201 9.83 16.31 -12.48
C GLY A 201 10.38 15.69 -13.75
N GLU A 202 11.37 16.30 -14.37
CA GLU A 202 11.99 15.81 -15.60
C GLU A 202 12.76 14.55 -15.34
N ARG A 203 12.64 13.61 -16.25
CA ARG A 203 13.41 12.38 -16.20
C ARG A 203 14.88 12.75 -16.35
N ILE A 204 15.69 12.48 -15.34
CA ILE A 204 17.12 12.45 -15.50
C ILE A 204 17.39 11.32 -16.49
N ASN A 205 17.47 11.67 -17.75
CA ASN A 205 17.98 10.77 -18.76
C ASN A 205 19.44 10.54 -18.38
N LEU A 206 19.71 9.49 -17.65
CA LEU A 206 21.03 8.90 -17.46
C LEU A 206 21.44 8.32 -18.82
N CYS A 207 21.38 9.17 -19.83
CA CYS A 207 21.59 8.83 -21.21
C CYS A 207 22.94 9.33 -21.68
N LEU A 208 23.94 8.58 -21.37
CA LEU A 208 25.14 8.56 -22.19
C LEU A 208 24.99 7.66 -23.43
N LEU A 209 23.79 7.10 -23.70
CA LEU A 209 23.65 6.04 -24.72
C LEU A 209 22.48 6.18 -25.68
N TYR A 210 21.66 7.27 -25.62
CA TYR A 210 20.58 7.39 -26.58
C TYR A 210 20.34 8.82 -27.05
N THR A 211 21.12 9.20 -28.03
CA THR A 211 20.76 10.25 -28.99
C THR A 211 20.00 9.58 -30.15
N SER A 212 18.71 9.34 -29.97
CA SER A 212 17.84 9.08 -31.12
C SER A 212 17.34 10.44 -31.59
N PRO A 213 17.61 10.85 -32.82
CA PRO A 213 17.02 12.04 -33.38
C PRO A 213 15.49 11.86 -33.40
N SER A 214 14.79 12.89 -32.96
CA SER A 214 13.34 12.95 -33.05
C SER A 214 12.94 12.80 -34.52
N PRO A 215 11.91 11.99 -34.87
CA PRO A 215 11.45 11.87 -36.25
C PRO A 215 10.68 13.10 -36.74
N ARG A 216 10.96 14.28 -36.23
CA ARG A 216 10.27 15.57 -36.57
C ARG A 216 11.23 16.69 -36.99
N ASP A 217 12.39 16.33 -37.52
CA ASP A 217 13.24 17.25 -38.25
C ASP A 217 13.32 16.87 -39.73
#